data_de38c95c8456c9f9a896b304090c8fcd
#
_entry.id   de38c95c8456c9f9a896b304090c8fcd
#
_cell.length_a   1.000
_cell.length_b   1.000
_cell.length_c   1.000
_cell.angle_alpha   90.00
_cell.angle_beta   90.00
_cell.angle_gamma   90.00
#
_symmetry.space_group_name_H-M   'P 1'
#
loop_
_entity.id
_entity.type
_entity.pdbx_description
1 polymer ?
#
loop_
_entity_poly.entity_id
_entity_poly.type
_entity_poly.pdbx_seq_one_letter_code
_entity_poly.pdbx_strand_id
1 'polypeptide(L)'
;VMVASWGFVGVMWGKKVFVAPVRDSRYTKVMLDKTGEFTVSVPAAGTMKKEIAFCGSKSGREYDKWAETGMKKKAAKVVGTCLVEGCERYFECRVLGVLPMGDMDLSAVEEWYPTGDKHNFYFGEIVAEY
;
A
#
# COMPACT_ATOMS: atom_id res chain seq x y z
N VAL A 1 4.06 5.23 5.44
CA VAL A 1 3.47 5.48 4.11
C VAL A 1 4.44 5.05 3.02
N MET A 2 3.93 4.43 1.96
CA MET A 2 4.68 4.05 0.77
C MET A 2 3.85 4.36 -0.48
N VAL A 3 4.49 4.38 -1.63
CA VAL A 3 3.80 4.46 -2.91
C VAL A 3 3.49 3.04 -3.41
N ALA A 4 2.25 2.80 -3.82
CA ALA A 4 1.84 1.58 -4.49
C ALA A 4 1.51 1.91 -5.95
N SER A 5 2.31 1.40 -6.87
CA SER A 5 2.09 1.59 -8.32
C SER A 5 1.26 0.46 -8.93
N TRP A 6 1.15 -0.65 -8.24
CA TRP A 6 0.44 -1.86 -8.66
C TRP A 6 -0.63 -2.22 -7.65
N GLY A 7 -1.62 -2.93 -8.12
CA GLY A 7 -2.73 -3.38 -7.32
C GLY A 7 -4.03 -3.32 -8.09
N PHE A 8 -5.06 -3.83 -7.51
CA PHE A 8 -6.39 -3.84 -8.12
C PHE A 8 -7.49 -3.95 -7.07
N VAL A 9 -8.69 -3.61 -7.50
CA VAL A 9 -9.92 -3.78 -6.71
C VAL A 9 -10.79 -4.82 -7.40
N GLY A 10 -11.38 -5.69 -6.60
CA GLY A 10 -12.25 -6.73 -7.12
C GLY A 10 -13.16 -7.32 -6.06
N VAL A 11 -13.70 -8.49 -6.37
CA VAL A 11 -14.55 -9.26 -5.44
C VAL A 11 -13.90 -10.61 -5.18
N MET A 12 -13.74 -10.94 -3.90
CA MET A 12 -13.23 -12.23 -3.45
C MET A 12 -13.92 -12.63 -2.15
N TRP A 13 -14.27 -13.90 -1.99
CA TRP A 13 -15.00 -14.39 -0.81
C TRP A 13 -16.30 -13.63 -0.52
N GLY A 14 -17.00 -13.18 -1.59
CA GLY A 14 -18.22 -12.38 -1.46
C GLY A 14 -18.03 -10.96 -0.92
N LYS A 15 -16.79 -10.46 -0.88
CA LYS A 15 -16.44 -9.15 -0.34
C LYS A 15 -15.73 -8.30 -1.39
N LYS A 16 -15.89 -6.99 -1.29
CA LYS A 16 -15.05 -6.05 -2.03
C LYS A 16 -13.65 -6.07 -1.42
N VAL A 17 -12.65 -6.29 -2.25
CA VAL A 17 -11.26 -6.36 -1.81
C VAL A 17 -10.38 -5.38 -2.59
N PHE A 18 -9.40 -4.83 -1.89
CA PHE A 18 -8.24 -4.16 -2.48
C PHE A 18 -7.04 -5.09 -2.35
N VAL A 19 -6.43 -5.44 -3.47
CA VAL A 19 -5.22 -6.26 -3.47
C VAL A 19 -4.01 -5.35 -3.61
N ALA A 20 -3.20 -5.32 -2.56
CA ALA A 20 -1.99 -4.51 -2.48
C ALA A 20 -0.74 -5.39 -2.54
N PRO A 21 0.02 -5.37 -3.65
CA PRO A 21 1.31 -6.03 -3.72
C PRO A 21 2.37 -5.23 -2.95
N VAL A 22 3.02 -5.88 -1.99
CA VAL A 22 4.08 -5.25 -1.17
C VAL A 22 5.31 -6.13 -1.19
N ARG A 23 6.47 -5.57 -1.59
CA ARG A 23 7.75 -6.30 -1.61
C ARG A 23 8.22 -6.66 -0.22
N ASP A 24 8.95 -7.76 -0.11
CA ASP A 24 9.54 -8.23 1.15
C ASP A 24 10.41 -7.16 1.83
N SER A 25 11.15 -6.38 1.04
CA SER A 25 12.04 -5.34 1.55
C SER A 25 11.34 -4.10 2.11
N ARG A 26 10.05 -3.92 1.85
CA ARG A 26 9.34 -2.69 2.24
C ARG A 26 9.05 -2.65 3.73
N TYR A 27 9.34 -1.52 4.37
CA TYR A 27 9.02 -1.31 5.79
C TYR A 27 7.52 -1.40 6.06
N THR A 28 6.70 -1.04 5.09
CA THR A 28 5.24 -1.18 5.16
C THR A 28 4.81 -2.63 5.42
N LYS A 29 5.55 -3.62 4.89
CA LYS A 29 5.26 -5.04 5.16
C LYS A 29 5.31 -5.35 6.66
N VAL A 30 6.29 -4.83 7.37
CA VAL A 30 6.41 -5.00 8.83
C VAL A 30 5.18 -4.46 9.55
N MET A 31 4.68 -3.30 9.13
CA MET A 31 3.49 -2.68 9.71
C MET A 31 2.22 -3.47 9.38
N LEU A 32 2.07 -3.91 8.14
CA LEU A 32 0.93 -4.73 7.69
C LEU A 32 0.85 -6.04 8.46
N ASP A 33 1.97 -6.75 8.61
CA ASP A 33 2.03 -8.02 9.32
C ASP A 33 1.71 -7.85 10.82
N LYS A 34 2.01 -6.69 11.37
CA LYS A 34 1.73 -6.36 12.77
C LYS A 34 0.29 -5.96 13.03
N THR A 35 -0.29 -5.14 12.15
CA THR A 35 -1.60 -4.50 12.39
C THR A 35 -2.76 -5.22 11.71
N GLY A 36 -2.52 -5.89 10.58
CA GLY A 36 -3.57 -6.49 9.76
C GLY A 36 -4.51 -5.47 9.11
N GLU A 37 -4.12 -4.22 9.06
CA GLU A 37 -4.91 -3.13 8.49
C GLU A 37 -4.05 -2.24 7.59
N PHE A 38 -4.67 -1.68 6.54
CA PHE A 38 -4.04 -0.66 5.73
C PHE A 38 -5.07 0.31 5.16
N THR A 39 -4.59 1.46 4.75
CA THR A 39 -5.37 2.45 4.02
C THR A 39 -4.72 2.73 2.67
N VAL A 40 -5.54 3.10 1.70
CA VAL A 40 -5.08 3.58 0.41
C VAL A 40 -5.63 4.98 0.21
N SER A 41 -4.74 5.93 -0.02
CA SER A 41 -5.08 7.33 -0.30
C SER A 41 -4.68 7.63 -1.74
N VAL A 42 -5.65 7.99 -2.56
CA VAL A 42 -5.45 8.24 -4.00
C VAL A 42 -5.48 9.75 -4.22
N PRO A 43 -4.35 10.38 -4.54
CA PRO A 43 -4.33 11.80 -4.84
C PRO A 43 -5.01 12.12 -6.17
N ALA A 44 -5.50 13.34 -6.31
CA ALA A 44 -5.99 13.81 -7.59
C ALA A 44 -4.87 13.79 -8.65
N ALA A 45 -5.25 13.52 -9.89
CA ALA A 45 -4.30 13.41 -11.00
C ALA A 45 -3.41 14.66 -11.11
N GLY A 46 -2.10 14.42 -11.17
CA GLY A 46 -1.10 15.48 -11.31
C GLY A 46 -0.74 16.22 -10.03
N THR A 47 -1.36 15.88 -8.89
CA THR A 47 -1.05 16.47 -7.58
C THR A 47 -0.03 15.63 -6.80
N MET A 48 0.52 16.17 -5.72
CA MET A 48 1.42 15.49 -4.78
C MET A 48 2.64 14.81 -5.42
N LYS A 49 3.13 15.35 -6.53
CA LYS A 49 4.24 14.75 -7.30
C LYS A 49 5.53 14.61 -6.49
N LYS A 50 5.86 15.64 -5.69
CA LYS A 50 7.06 15.65 -4.85
C LYS A 50 6.96 14.66 -3.71
N GLU A 51 5.81 14.60 -3.06
CA GLU A 51 5.50 13.70 -1.96
C GLU A 51 5.54 12.23 -2.44
N ILE A 52 4.94 11.96 -3.59
CA ILE A 52 4.97 10.63 -4.23
C ILE A 52 6.40 10.23 -4.56
N ALA A 53 7.18 11.11 -5.19
CA ALA A 53 8.56 10.82 -5.53
C ALA A 53 9.42 10.53 -4.30
N PHE A 54 9.27 11.30 -3.23
CA PHE A 54 9.98 11.07 -1.97
C PHE A 54 9.56 9.74 -1.33
N CYS A 55 8.26 9.52 -1.16
CA CYS A 55 7.74 8.30 -0.53
C CYS A 55 8.07 7.03 -1.31
N GLY A 56 8.18 7.12 -2.64
CA GLY A 56 8.53 6.01 -3.51
C GLY A 56 10.02 5.68 -3.55
N SER A 57 10.90 6.61 -3.18
CA SER A 57 12.37 6.46 -3.26
C SER A 57 13.06 6.28 -1.90
N LYS A 58 12.40 6.62 -0.79
CA LYS A 58 12.97 6.57 0.56
C LYS A 58 12.25 5.55 1.43
N SER A 59 12.95 5.04 2.46
CA SER A 59 12.38 4.10 3.43
C SER A 59 11.96 4.81 4.71
N GLY A 60 10.82 4.41 5.26
CA GLY A 60 10.36 4.83 6.57
C GLY A 60 11.24 4.35 7.73
N ARG A 61 12.19 3.41 7.47
CA ARG A 61 13.21 3.01 8.45
C ARG A 61 14.23 4.12 8.70
N GLU A 62 14.46 4.99 7.72
CA GLU A 62 15.52 6.01 7.74
C GLU A 62 14.95 7.43 7.79
N TYR A 63 13.72 7.62 7.32
CA TYR A 63 13.09 8.93 7.17
C TYR A 63 11.69 8.95 7.80
N ASP A 64 11.38 10.03 8.51
CA ASP A 64 9.99 10.39 8.81
C ASP A 64 9.39 11.07 7.58
N LYS A 65 8.71 10.28 6.76
CA LYS A 65 8.14 10.76 5.48
C LYS A 65 7.10 11.85 5.66
N TRP A 66 6.42 11.90 6.79
CA TRP A 66 5.44 12.93 7.12
C TRP A 66 6.13 14.28 7.36
N ALA A 67 7.18 14.27 8.17
CA ALA A 67 7.97 15.47 8.45
C ALA A 67 8.70 15.98 7.20
N GLU A 68 9.33 15.07 6.43
CA GLU A 68 10.12 15.43 5.24
C GLU A 68 9.25 15.99 4.11
N THR A 69 8.04 15.50 3.93
CA THR A 69 7.15 15.94 2.85
C THR A 69 6.16 17.01 3.27
N GLY A 70 5.95 17.20 4.56
CA GLY A 70 4.90 18.10 5.08
C GLY A 70 3.48 17.57 4.90
N MET A 71 3.30 16.32 4.43
CA MET A 71 1.99 15.68 4.36
C MET A 71 1.35 15.60 5.74
N LYS A 72 0.04 15.74 5.78
CA LYS A 72 -0.74 15.62 7.02
C LYS A 72 -1.48 14.31 7.09
N LYS A 73 -1.56 13.78 8.31
CA LYS A 73 -2.36 12.59 8.61
C LYS A 73 -3.82 12.98 8.77
N LYS A 74 -4.68 12.18 8.15
CA LYS A 74 -6.13 12.25 8.35
C LYS A 74 -6.57 11.00 9.11
N ALA A 75 -7.42 11.14 10.11
CA ALA A 75 -7.98 10.00 10.82
C ALA A 75 -8.85 9.15 9.89
N ALA A 76 -8.68 7.84 9.97
CA ALA A 76 -9.59 6.89 9.32
C ALA A 76 -10.90 6.81 10.10
N LYS A 77 -11.97 6.35 9.44
CA LYS A 77 -13.29 6.21 10.04
C LYS A 77 -13.49 4.87 10.76
N VAL A 78 -12.83 3.82 10.27
CA VAL A 78 -13.08 2.44 10.70
C VAL A 78 -11.82 1.73 11.19
N VAL A 79 -10.70 1.89 10.48
CA VAL A 79 -9.44 1.23 10.83
C VAL A 79 -8.55 2.10 11.72
N GLY A 80 -7.59 1.47 12.41
CA GLY A 80 -6.68 2.17 13.32
C GLY A 80 -5.53 2.91 12.66
N THR A 81 -5.30 2.70 11.35
CA THR A 81 -4.24 3.39 10.62
C THR A 81 -4.73 4.69 9.98
N CYS A 82 -3.81 5.61 9.69
CA CYS A 82 -4.18 6.93 9.15
C CYS A 82 -4.24 6.94 7.61
N LEU A 83 -4.88 7.97 7.09
CA LEU A 83 -4.93 8.35 5.68
C LEU A 83 -3.99 9.54 5.42
N VAL A 84 -3.70 9.78 4.16
CA VAL A 84 -3.02 11.01 3.72
C VAL A 84 -4.08 12.08 3.44
N GLU A 85 -4.02 13.20 4.16
CA GLU A 85 -4.96 14.31 3.96
C GLU A 85 -4.81 14.92 2.56
N GLY A 86 -5.92 15.39 1.99
CA GLY A 86 -5.93 16.09 0.70
C GLY A 86 -5.96 15.17 -0.51
N CYS A 87 -6.13 13.87 -0.34
CA CYS A 87 -6.36 12.96 -1.45
C CYS A 87 -7.82 12.97 -1.90
N GLU A 88 -8.05 12.54 -3.14
CA GLU A 88 -9.37 12.56 -3.79
C GLU A 88 -10.22 11.35 -3.37
N ARG A 89 -9.59 10.21 -3.13
CA ARG A 89 -10.29 8.97 -2.79
C ARG A 89 -9.54 8.18 -1.72
N TYR A 90 -10.30 7.50 -0.88
CA TYR A 90 -9.79 6.72 0.24
C TYR A 90 -10.41 5.33 0.30
N PHE A 91 -9.57 4.35 0.65
CA PHE A 91 -10.00 3.00 0.99
C PHE A 91 -9.43 2.64 2.36
N GLU A 92 -10.27 2.12 3.23
CA GLU A 92 -9.86 1.54 4.50
C GLU A 92 -10.02 0.03 4.42
N CYS A 93 -8.98 -0.72 4.76
CA CYS A 93 -8.92 -2.15 4.49
C CYS A 93 -8.47 -2.95 5.71
N ARG A 94 -9.11 -4.12 5.90
CA ARG A 94 -8.66 -5.16 6.83
C ARG A 94 -8.17 -6.36 6.05
N VAL A 95 -6.98 -6.85 6.38
CA VAL A 95 -6.35 -7.98 5.69
C VAL A 95 -7.14 -9.25 5.99
N LEU A 96 -7.61 -9.90 4.92
CA LEU A 96 -8.27 -11.21 4.97
C LEU A 96 -7.30 -12.35 4.71
N GLY A 97 -6.25 -12.11 3.94
CA GLY A 97 -5.26 -13.10 3.59
C GLY A 97 -4.06 -12.48 2.90
N VAL A 98 -2.97 -13.23 2.89
CA VAL A 98 -1.71 -12.83 2.24
C VAL A 98 -1.25 -13.99 1.37
N LEU A 99 -0.92 -13.69 0.12
CA LEU A 99 -0.34 -14.66 -0.82
C LEU A 99 1.06 -14.17 -1.22
N PRO A 100 2.13 -14.81 -0.69
CA PRO A 100 3.48 -14.55 -1.16
C PRO A 100 3.64 -15.02 -2.62
N MET A 101 4.38 -14.27 -3.44
CA MET A 101 4.73 -14.73 -4.79
C MET A 101 5.55 -16.02 -4.76
N GLY A 102 6.46 -16.18 -3.80
CA GLY A 102 7.17 -17.42 -3.52
C GLY A 102 7.69 -18.12 -4.78
N ASP A 103 7.12 -19.28 -5.06
CA ASP A 103 7.48 -20.16 -6.20
C ASP A 103 6.70 -19.85 -7.49
N MET A 104 6.07 -18.68 -7.58
CA MET A 104 5.40 -18.23 -8.80
C MET A 104 6.37 -18.20 -9.97
N ASP A 105 5.97 -18.74 -11.11
CA ASP A 105 6.75 -18.60 -12.35
C ASP A 105 6.64 -17.16 -12.84
N LEU A 106 7.74 -16.40 -12.71
CA LEU A 106 7.85 -15.00 -13.09
C LEU A 106 8.73 -14.81 -14.34
N SER A 107 9.02 -15.87 -15.12
CA SER A 107 9.91 -15.81 -16.27
C SER A 107 9.48 -14.79 -17.33
N ALA A 108 8.15 -14.58 -17.47
CA ALA A 108 7.60 -13.58 -18.39
C ALA A 108 7.75 -12.12 -17.93
N VAL A 109 8.09 -11.91 -16.67
CA VAL A 109 8.20 -10.57 -16.03
C VAL A 109 9.45 -10.45 -15.15
N GLU A 110 10.46 -11.25 -15.41
CA GLU A 110 11.66 -11.33 -14.57
C GLU A 110 12.43 -10.01 -14.47
N GLU A 111 12.30 -9.13 -15.47
CA GLU A 111 12.88 -7.79 -15.47
C GLU A 111 12.43 -6.91 -14.30
N TRP A 112 11.28 -7.22 -13.72
CA TRP A 112 10.75 -6.51 -12.54
C TRP A 112 11.34 -7.00 -11.22
N TYR A 113 12.05 -8.12 -11.24
CA TYR A 113 12.63 -8.78 -10.06
C TYR A 113 14.12 -9.10 -10.20
N PRO A 114 14.97 -8.11 -10.56
CA PRO A 114 16.39 -8.37 -10.84
C PRO A 114 17.17 -8.85 -9.61
N THR A 115 16.69 -8.55 -8.40
CA THR A 115 17.31 -8.94 -7.13
C THR A 115 16.50 -9.98 -6.35
N GLY A 116 15.39 -10.47 -6.92
CA GLY A 116 14.53 -11.46 -6.29
C GLY A 116 13.63 -10.91 -5.17
N ASP A 117 13.58 -9.60 -4.93
CA ASP A 117 12.72 -8.95 -3.94
C ASP A 117 11.26 -8.96 -4.40
N LYS A 118 10.60 -10.09 -4.17
CA LYS A 118 9.25 -10.38 -4.65
C LYS A 118 8.18 -9.71 -3.81
N HIS A 119 6.97 -9.60 -4.37
CA HIS A 119 5.81 -9.06 -3.69
C HIS A 119 5.06 -10.14 -2.88
N ASN A 120 4.31 -9.64 -1.91
CA ASN A 120 3.25 -10.39 -1.24
C ASN A 120 1.93 -9.70 -1.57
N PHE A 121 0.91 -10.47 -1.95
CA PHE A 121 -0.41 -9.93 -2.22
C PHE A 121 -1.22 -9.87 -0.93
N TYR A 122 -1.49 -8.68 -0.45
CA TYR A 122 -2.35 -8.46 0.70
C TYR A 122 -3.78 -8.24 0.22
N PHE A 123 -4.66 -9.18 0.53
CA PHE A 123 -6.09 -9.11 0.22
C PHE A 123 -6.79 -8.38 1.36
N GLY A 124 -7.10 -7.12 1.18
CA GLY A 124 -7.80 -6.32 2.18
C GLY A 124 -9.28 -6.19 1.87
N GLU A 125 -10.16 -6.60 2.80
CA GLU A 125 -11.57 -6.23 2.72
C GLU A 125 -11.69 -4.72 2.78
N ILE A 126 -12.35 -4.11 1.80
CA ILE A 126 -12.67 -2.69 1.83
C ILE A 126 -13.83 -2.50 2.82
N VAL A 127 -13.51 -2.00 4.00
CA VAL A 127 -14.49 -1.76 5.07
C VAL A 127 -15.06 -0.35 5.07
N ALA A 128 -14.39 0.57 4.39
CA ALA A 128 -14.89 1.91 4.07
C ALA A 128 -14.23 2.43 2.80
N GLU A 129 -14.98 3.17 2.00
CA GLU A 129 -14.49 3.91 0.83
C GLU A 129 -15.22 5.25 0.70
N TYR A 130 -14.48 6.30 0.35
CA TYR A 130 -15.01 7.66 0.20
C TYR A 130 -14.03 8.60 -0.49
#